data_55503e9e04ae0dfc046438bce6f9794c
#
_entry.id   55503e9e04ae0dfc046438bce6f9794c
#
_cell.length_a   1.000
_cell.length_b   1.000
_cell.length_c   1.000
_cell.angle_alpha   90.00
_cell.angle_beta   90.00
_cell.angle_gamma   90.00
#
_symmetry.space_group_name_H-M   'P 1'
#
loop_
_entity.id
_entity.type
_entity.pdbx_description
1 polymer ?
#
loop_
_entity_poly.entity_id
_entity_poly.type
_entity_poly.pdbx_seq_one_letter_code
_entity_poly.pdbx_strand_id
1 'polypeptide(L)'
;MIVGRVKEVWRYPLKSMAGERLEGSPVGARGLYGDRGWALRDEEAGEIRGAKISPALMLCAARYRAEPAAEGAPPHADITLPGGAQTSTDDPRVNDLLSDLLGRRVTLWPLRPASDRAHYRRAMPAARLVGFLSRSRNFRRLALGAMRLAGKDKELREDFGREPGEPLPDLSALPAEIFEFTSPPGTYFDAFPVHLLTTASLDALARRAPDAAWDARRFRPNFLVETSGGVEGLVESGWGGRTLRVGGLRLRCEMPAPRCSMTIQAQRGLPKDPRVLRTIVKEAGQNFGLYASVESAGRVSAGDEVELL
;
A
#
# COMPACT_ATOMS: atom_id res chain seq x y z
N MET A 1 16.45 19.68 8.60
CA MET A 1 17.28 19.65 7.37
C MET A 1 16.37 19.39 6.19
N ILE A 2 16.41 20.23 5.15
CA ILE A 2 15.64 20.01 3.91
C ILE A 2 16.25 18.82 3.16
N VAL A 3 15.44 17.83 2.86
CA VAL A 3 15.86 16.59 2.18
C VAL A 3 15.34 16.50 0.73
N GLY A 4 14.43 17.39 0.35
CA GLY A 4 13.87 17.43 -1.00
C GLY A 4 12.57 18.22 -1.08
N ARG A 5 11.82 17.99 -2.15
CA ARG A 5 10.49 18.55 -2.41
C ARG A 5 9.52 17.46 -2.85
N VAL A 6 8.25 17.63 -2.55
CA VAL A 6 7.19 16.74 -3.06
C VAL A 6 7.09 16.91 -4.58
N LYS A 7 7.45 15.86 -5.33
CA LYS A 7 7.36 15.82 -6.79
C LYS A 7 5.97 15.45 -7.27
N GLU A 8 5.36 14.48 -6.58
CA GLU A 8 4.04 13.95 -6.93
C GLU A 8 3.25 13.60 -5.68
N VAL A 9 1.96 13.90 -5.72
CA VAL A 9 0.96 13.48 -4.73
C VAL A 9 0.02 12.49 -5.41
N TRP A 10 -0.15 11.30 -4.83
CA TRP A 10 -0.99 10.24 -5.35
C TRP A 10 -2.05 9.82 -4.34
N ARG A 11 -3.28 9.69 -4.83
CA ARG A 11 -4.42 9.12 -4.10
C ARG A 11 -4.94 7.90 -4.83
N TYR A 12 -5.31 6.88 -4.11
CA TYR A 12 -5.82 5.62 -4.64
C TYR A 12 -7.26 5.41 -4.16
N PRO A 13 -8.29 5.86 -4.89
CA PRO A 13 -9.69 5.76 -4.45
C PRO A 13 -10.10 4.34 -4.08
N LEU A 14 -9.67 3.34 -4.86
CA LEU A 14 -9.94 1.94 -4.62
C LEU A 14 -8.65 1.17 -4.23
N LYS A 15 -8.79 0.31 -3.21
CA LYS A 15 -7.72 -0.62 -2.82
C LYS A 15 -7.29 -1.43 -4.05
N SER A 16 -5.99 -1.48 -4.32
CA SER A 16 -5.36 -2.26 -5.40
C SER A 16 -5.53 -1.75 -6.84
N MET A 17 -6.38 -0.79 -7.12
CA MET A 17 -6.48 -0.18 -8.46
C MET A 17 -5.46 0.95 -8.63
N ALA A 18 -5.13 1.31 -9.88
CA ALA A 18 -4.33 2.49 -10.16
C ALA A 18 -5.03 3.76 -9.63
N GLY A 19 -4.24 4.68 -9.12
CA GLY A 19 -4.74 5.90 -8.49
C GLY A 19 -4.77 7.11 -9.42
N GLU A 20 -4.99 8.27 -8.83
CA GLU A 20 -4.99 9.57 -9.46
C GLU A 20 -3.86 10.44 -8.90
N ARG A 21 -3.22 11.20 -9.78
CA ARG A 21 -2.23 12.21 -9.41
C ARG A 21 -2.96 13.51 -9.09
N LEU A 22 -2.56 14.15 -7.99
CA LEU A 22 -3.16 15.38 -7.49
C LEU A 22 -2.13 16.50 -7.45
N GLU A 23 -2.56 17.75 -7.59
CA GLU A 23 -1.73 18.92 -7.28
C GLU A 23 -1.51 19.08 -5.78
N GLY A 24 -2.43 18.60 -4.97
CA GLY A 24 -2.34 18.57 -3.52
C GLY A 24 -3.56 17.96 -2.88
N SER A 25 -3.45 17.63 -1.59
CA SER A 25 -4.53 17.02 -0.82
C SER A 25 -4.47 17.41 0.65
N PRO A 26 -5.60 17.56 1.34
CA PRO A 26 -5.61 17.52 2.78
C PRO A 26 -5.23 16.12 3.28
N VAL A 27 -4.55 16.08 4.43
CA VAL A 27 -4.08 14.85 5.09
C VAL A 27 -4.51 14.89 6.55
N GLY A 28 -5.25 13.88 6.97
CA GLY A 28 -5.70 13.71 8.35
C GLY A 28 -5.06 12.49 9.00
N ALA A 29 -5.50 12.13 10.19
CA ALA A 29 -4.95 11.01 10.96
C ALA A 29 -4.92 9.66 10.20
N ARG A 30 -5.80 9.49 9.21
CA ARG A 30 -5.91 8.28 8.37
C ARG A 30 -5.22 8.42 7.00
N GLY A 31 -4.32 9.39 6.82
CA GLY A 31 -3.65 9.68 5.55
C GLY A 31 -4.40 10.70 4.69
N LEU A 32 -4.15 10.66 3.37
CA LEU A 32 -4.82 11.55 2.42
C LEU A 32 -6.33 11.31 2.43
N TYR A 33 -7.11 12.38 2.35
CA TYR A 33 -8.58 12.26 2.31
C TYR A 33 -9.00 11.41 1.11
N GLY A 34 -9.82 10.39 1.38
CA GLY A 34 -10.29 9.44 0.37
C GLY A 34 -9.28 8.40 -0.11
N ASP A 35 -8.04 8.39 0.42
CA ASP A 35 -7.10 7.34 0.03
C ASP A 35 -7.63 5.98 0.48
N ARG A 36 -7.81 5.07 -0.49
CA ARG A 36 -8.42 3.75 -0.29
C ARG A 36 -9.79 3.82 0.40
N GLY A 37 -10.66 4.73 -0.09
CA GLY A 37 -12.02 4.86 0.43
C GLY A 37 -12.95 3.71 0.03
N TRP A 38 -12.56 2.87 -0.94
CA TRP A 38 -13.32 1.72 -1.42
C TRP A 38 -12.43 0.47 -1.46
N ALA A 39 -13.02 -0.71 -1.21
CA ALA A 39 -12.34 -1.99 -1.34
C ALA A 39 -13.29 -3.10 -1.79
N LEU A 40 -12.73 -4.18 -2.34
CA LEU A 40 -13.48 -5.37 -2.70
C LEU A 40 -13.47 -6.38 -1.56
N ARG A 41 -14.63 -6.96 -1.30
CA ARG A 41 -14.82 -8.13 -0.47
C ARG A 41 -14.98 -9.34 -1.38
N ASP A 42 -14.21 -10.36 -1.16
CA ASP A 42 -14.37 -11.68 -1.75
C ASP A 42 -15.46 -12.40 -0.95
N GLU A 43 -16.59 -12.70 -1.59
CA GLU A 43 -17.76 -13.26 -0.91
C GLU A 43 -17.62 -14.75 -0.61
N GLU A 44 -16.76 -15.46 -1.33
CA GLU A 44 -16.45 -16.86 -1.05
C GLU A 44 -15.48 -16.98 0.13
N ALA A 45 -14.48 -16.12 0.17
CA ALA A 45 -13.54 -16.05 1.29
C ALA A 45 -14.10 -15.34 2.52
N GLY A 46 -15.10 -14.49 2.36
CA GLY A 46 -15.72 -13.72 3.44
C GLY A 46 -14.86 -12.60 3.99
N GLU A 47 -13.89 -12.08 3.23
CA GLU A 47 -12.95 -11.04 3.69
C GLU A 47 -12.56 -10.06 2.59
N ILE A 48 -12.06 -8.88 3.00
CA ILE A 48 -11.49 -7.90 2.06
C ILE A 48 -10.21 -8.47 1.45
N ARG A 49 -10.16 -8.51 0.12
CA ARG A 49 -8.99 -8.97 -0.63
C ARG A 49 -8.51 -7.92 -1.63
N GLY A 50 -7.24 -8.00 -2.01
CA GLY A 50 -6.61 -7.07 -2.93
C GLY A 50 -5.81 -7.77 -4.02
N ALA A 51 -4.93 -7.03 -4.68
CA ALA A 51 -4.20 -7.49 -5.87
C ALA A 51 -3.20 -8.64 -5.62
N LYS A 52 -2.87 -8.98 -4.39
CA LYS A 52 -2.11 -10.21 -4.10
C LYS A 52 -2.85 -11.45 -4.59
N ILE A 53 -4.17 -11.47 -4.40
CA ILE A 53 -5.06 -12.58 -4.81
C ILE A 53 -5.68 -12.30 -6.18
N SER A 54 -5.94 -11.03 -6.51
CA SER A 54 -6.63 -10.61 -7.73
C SER A 54 -5.79 -9.58 -8.49
N PRO A 55 -4.67 -9.98 -9.14
CA PRO A 55 -3.75 -9.05 -9.80
C PRO A 55 -4.38 -8.19 -10.91
N ALA A 56 -5.46 -8.67 -11.53
CA ALA A 56 -6.20 -7.93 -12.55
C ALA A 56 -6.72 -6.57 -12.07
N LEU A 57 -6.91 -6.40 -10.75
CA LEU A 57 -7.26 -5.10 -10.16
C LEU A 57 -6.23 -4.01 -10.47
N MET A 58 -4.96 -4.35 -10.62
CA MET A 58 -3.91 -3.38 -10.92
C MET A 58 -3.95 -2.84 -12.35
N LEU A 59 -4.71 -3.50 -13.23
CA LEU A 59 -4.99 -3.04 -14.60
C LEU A 59 -6.17 -2.07 -14.64
N CYS A 60 -6.98 -2.01 -13.57
CA CYS A 60 -8.05 -1.04 -13.42
C CYS A 60 -7.49 0.29 -12.90
N ALA A 61 -8.18 1.39 -13.16
CA ALA A 61 -7.92 2.70 -12.57
C ALA A 61 -9.19 3.27 -11.95
N ALA A 62 -9.02 4.08 -10.90
CA ALA A 62 -10.15 4.74 -10.26
C ALA A 62 -9.86 6.22 -10.02
N ARG A 63 -10.90 7.04 -10.16
CA ARG A 63 -10.86 8.47 -9.91
C ARG A 63 -12.16 8.93 -9.23
N TYR A 64 -12.04 9.74 -8.19
CA TYR A 64 -13.21 10.33 -7.56
C TYR A 64 -13.90 11.37 -8.44
N ARG A 65 -15.24 11.43 -8.36
CA ARG A 65 -16.07 12.46 -9.02
C ARG A 65 -16.12 13.77 -8.24
N ALA A 66 -15.85 13.71 -6.94
CA ALA A 66 -15.83 14.88 -6.05
C ALA A 66 -14.69 14.74 -5.04
N GLU A 67 -14.22 15.85 -4.47
CA GLU A 67 -13.19 15.82 -3.44
C GLU A 67 -13.71 15.17 -2.16
N PRO A 68 -12.98 14.19 -1.60
CA PRO A 68 -13.33 13.55 -0.34
C PRO A 68 -13.22 14.52 0.84
N ALA A 69 -14.19 14.44 1.76
CA ALA A 69 -14.16 15.14 3.03
C ALA A 69 -13.33 14.40 4.09
N ALA A 70 -13.04 15.07 5.21
CA ALA A 70 -12.35 14.49 6.36
C ALA A 70 -13.11 13.32 6.98
N GLU A 71 -14.44 13.44 6.98
CA GLU A 71 -15.37 12.51 7.59
C GLU A 71 -16.52 12.19 6.62
N GLY A 72 -17.23 11.11 6.90
CA GLY A 72 -18.35 10.64 6.09
C GLY A 72 -17.99 9.50 5.15
N ALA A 73 -18.94 9.12 4.31
CA ALA A 73 -18.74 8.12 3.28
C ALA A 73 -17.83 8.68 2.17
N PRO A 74 -16.96 7.86 1.57
CA PRO A 74 -16.16 8.30 0.43
C PRO A 74 -17.09 8.65 -0.74
N PRO A 75 -16.75 9.66 -1.55
CA PRO A 75 -17.49 9.97 -2.77
C PRO A 75 -17.51 8.79 -3.74
N HIS A 76 -18.43 8.81 -4.68
CA HIS A 76 -18.41 7.85 -5.78
C HIS A 76 -17.22 8.10 -6.69
N ALA A 77 -16.67 7.00 -7.21
CA ALA A 77 -15.52 7.01 -8.09
C ALA A 77 -15.86 6.33 -9.43
N ASP A 78 -15.36 6.90 -10.51
CA ASP A 78 -15.35 6.26 -11.82
C ASP A 78 -14.24 5.21 -11.86
N ILE A 79 -14.54 4.07 -12.49
CA ILE A 79 -13.63 2.94 -12.62
C ILE A 79 -13.43 2.66 -14.10
N THR A 80 -12.18 2.67 -14.53
CA THR A 80 -11.78 2.22 -15.86
C THR A 80 -11.27 0.79 -15.77
N LEU A 81 -11.93 -0.14 -16.45
CA LEU A 81 -11.55 -1.55 -16.52
C LEU A 81 -10.42 -1.77 -17.57
N PRO A 82 -9.75 -2.93 -17.57
CA PRO A 82 -8.89 -3.32 -18.67
C PRO A 82 -9.64 -3.27 -20.01
N GLY A 83 -8.97 -2.78 -21.06
CA GLY A 83 -9.61 -2.56 -22.37
C GLY A 83 -10.36 -1.22 -22.50
N GLY A 84 -10.46 -0.42 -21.43
CA GLY A 84 -11.01 0.94 -21.48
C GLY A 84 -12.50 1.07 -21.17
N ALA A 85 -13.20 -0.04 -20.90
CA ALA A 85 -14.59 0.00 -20.47
C ALA A 85 -14.72 0.78 -19.14
N GLN A 86 -15.83 1.54 -19.02
CA GLN A 86 -16.10 2.42 -17.89
C GLN A 86 -17.25 1.87 -17.04
N THR A 87 -17.11 2.00 -15.73
CA THR A 87 -18.16 1.80 -14.72
C THR A 87 -17.92 2.75 -13.57
N SER A 88 -18.66 2.62 -12.48
CA SER A 88 -18.49 3.47 -11.31
C SER A 88 -18.96 2.76 -10.03
N THR A 89 -18.59 3.29 -8.87
CA THR A 89 -18.94 2.68 -7.58
C THR A 89 -20.44 2.74 -7.27
N ASP A 90 -21.23 3.50 -8.01
CA ASP A 90 -22.70 3.60 -7.94
C ASP A 90 -23.42 2.90 -9.12
N ASP A 91 -22.68 2.31 -10.05
CA ASP A 91 -23.29 1.49 -11.12
C ASP A 91 -23.87 0.20 -10.49
N PRO A 92 -25.18 -0.10 -10.63
CA PRO A 92 -25.77 -1.31 -10.05
C PRO A 92 -25.11 -2.60 -10.56
N ARG A 93 -24.43 -2.57 -11.71
CA ARG A 93 -23.74 -3.72 -12.30
C ARG A 93 -22.28 -3.82 -11.90
N VAL A 94 -21.74 -2.89 -11.08
CA VAL A 94 -20.30 -2.85 -10.76
C VAL A 94 -19.79 -4.14 -10.14
N ASN A 95 -20.60 -4.76 -9.28
CA ASN A 95 -20.22 -6.03 -8.64
C ASN A 95 -20.15 -7.18 -9.65
N ASP A 96 -21.06 -7.26 -10.60
CA ASP A 96 -21.06 -8.28 -11.65
C ASP A 96 -19.86 -8.09 -12.57
N LEU A 97 -19.63 -6.85 -13.05
CA LEU A 97 -18.50 -6.51 -13.91
C LEU A 97 -17.14 -6.84 -13.26
N LEU A 98 -17.00 -6.54 -11.97
CA LEU A 98 -15.77 -6.86 -11.24
C LEU A 98 -15.66 -8.37 -10.93
N SER A 99 -16.77 -9.05 -10.68
CA SER A 99 -16.78 -10.50 -10.48
C SER A 99 -16.37 -11.24 -11.75
N ASP A 100 -16.89 -10.83 -12.90
CA ASP A 100 -16.53 -11.38 -14.21
C ASP A 100 -15.04 -11.15 -14.52
N LEU A 101 -14.55 -9.93 -14.30
CA LEU A 101 -13.14 -9.58 -14.48
C LEU A 101 -12.20 -10.45 -13.62
N LEU A 102 -12.61 -10.77 -12.40
CA LEU A 102 -11.77 -11.47 -11.42
C LEU A 102 -12.01 -12.98 -11.39
N GLY A 103 -13.03 -13.48 -12.10
CA GLY A 103 -13.42 -14.89 -12.09
C GLY A 103 -13.84 -15.39 -10.70
N ARG A 104 -14.40 -14.51 -9.86
CA ARG A 104 -14.88 -14.82 -8.50
C ARG A 104 -15.90 -13.81 -8.04
N ARG A 105 -16.82 -14.24 -7.20
CA ARG A 105 -17.87 -13.35 -6.67
C ARG A 105 -17.29 -12.33 -5.68
N VAL A 106 -17.36 -11.06 -6.06
CA VAL A 106 -16.90 -9.93 -5.23
C VAL A 106 -17.99 -8.88 -5.09
N THR A 107 -17.93 -8.12 -4.00
CA THR A 107 -18.75 -6.93 -3.78
C THR A 107 -17.86 -5.73 -3.45
N LEU A 108 -18.26 -4.57 -3.93
CA LEU A 108 -17.55 -3.32 -3.70
C LEU A 108 -18.14 -2.60 -2.49
N TRP A 109 -17.29 -2.28 -1.52
CA TRP A 109 -17.70 -1.67 -0.26
C TRP A 109 -17.04 -0.31 -0.05
N PRO A 110 -17.82 0.71 0.34
CA PRO A 110 -17.25 1.95 0.87
C PRO A 110 -16.57 1.68 2.21
N LEU A 111 -15.69 2.57 2.60
CA LEU A 111 -15.02 2.52 3.89
C LEU A 111 -16.04 2.45 5.03
N ARG A 112 -15.92 1.45 5.88
CA ARG A 112 -16.79 1.22 7.02
C ARG A 112 -16.21 1.84 8.28
N PRO A 113 -17.03 2.22 9.26
CA PRO A 113 -16.54 2.70 10.55
C PRO A 113 -15.60 1.70 11.23
N ALA A 114 -14.64 2.19 12.02
CA ALA A 114 -13.71 1.33 12.79
C ALA A 114 -14.42 0.41 13.80
N SER A 115 -15.63 0.78 14.23
CA SER A 115 -16.49 -0.03 15.11
C SER A 115 -17.01 -1.32 14.44
N ASP A 116 -17.11 -1.33 13.09
CA ASP A 116 -17.48 -2.51 12.31
C ASP A 116 -16.28 -3.47 12.14
N ARG A 117 -15.77 -3.97 13.26
CA ARG A 117 -14.59 -4.85 13.26
C ARG A 117 -14.79 -6.15 12.49
N ALA A 118 -16.04 -6.61 12.36
CA ALA A 118 -16.35 -7.86 11.65
C ALA A 118 -16.02 -7.73 10.17
N HIS A 119 -16.30 -6.57 9.57
CA HIS A 119 -16.00 -6.29 8.17
C HIS A 119 -14.50 -6.40 7.82
N TYR A 120 -13.63 -6.00 8.75
CA TYR A 120 -12.17 -5.99 8.53
C TYR A 120 -11.47 -7.29 8.93
N ARG A 121 -12.15 -8.17 9.68
CA ARG A 121 -11.50 -9.38 10.23
C ARG A 121 -11.16 -10.38 9.14
N ARG A 122 -9.99 -11.01 9.27
CA ARG A 122 -9.59 -12.14 8.43
C ARG A 122 -10.55 -13.31 8.65
N ALA A 123 -10.91 -13.98 7.57
CA ALA A 123 -11.80 -15.15 7.59
C ALA A 123 -11.05 -16.43 7.99
N MET A 124 -10.32 -16.37 9.10
CA MET A 124 -9.64 -17.52 9.69
C MET A 124 -10.16 -17.77 11.11
N PRO A 125 -10.43 -19.04 11.52
CA PRO A 125 -11.03 -19.35 12.82
C PRO A 125 -10.26 -18.76 14.02
N ALA A 126 -8.93 -18.70 13.93
CA ALA A 126 -8.05 -18.22 15.00
C ALA A 126 -7.70 -16.72 14.90
N ALA A 127 -8.31 -15.92 14.01
CA ALA A 127 -7.90 -14.53 13.76
C ALA A 127 -7.83 -13.69 15.05
N ARG A 128 -8.82 -13.81 15.95
CA ARG A 128 -8.84 -13.09 17.22
C ARG A 128 -7.70 -13.51 18.16
N LEU A 129 -7.45 -14.81 18.25
CA LEU A 129 -6.36 -15.34 19.09
C LEU A 129 -5.01 -14.94 18.54
N VAL A 130 -4.81 -15.07 17.23
CA VAL A 130 -3.59 -14.65 16.55
C VAL A 130 -3.37 -13.15 16.74
N GLY A 131 -4.40 -12.32 16.57
CA GLY A 131 -4.34 -10.88 16.80
C GLY A 131 -3.97 -10.54 18.25
N PHE A 132 -4.57 -11.21 19.22
CA PHE A 132 -4.25 -11.02 20.64
C PHE A 132 -2.78 -11.36 20.94
N LEU A 133 -2.33 -12.55 20.56
CA LEU A 133 -0.94 -12.98 20.76
C LEU A 133 0.06 -12.11 19.99
N SER A 134 -0.33 -11.63 18.81
CA SER A 134 0.52 -10.76 17.96
C SER A 134 0.72 -9.35 18.52
N ARG A 135 0.10 -8.96 19.63
CA ARG A 135 0.43 -7.72 20.35
C ARG A 135 1.87 -7.75 20.87
N SER A 136 2.39 -8.94 21.22
CA SER A 136 3.80 -9.12 21.58
C SER A 136 4.68 -9.25 20.34
N ARG A 137 5.67 -8.37 20.19
CA ARG A 137 6.66 -8.44 19.10
C ARG A 137 7.48 -9.73 19.17
N ASN A 138 7.81 -10.18 20.38
CA ASN A 138 8.54 -11.44 20.59
C ASN A 138 7.70 -12.64 20.13
N PHE A 139 6.41 -12.65 20.42
CA PHE A 139 5.51 -13.69 19.92
C PHE A 139 5.48 -13.72 18.40
N ARG A 140 5.36 -12.55 17.73
CA ARG A 140 5.38 -12.49 16.25
C ARG A 140 6.66 -13.09 15.68
N ARG A 141 7.83 -12.77 16.26
CA ARG A 141 9.12 -13.34 15.83
C ARG A 141 9.16 -14.86 16.00
N LEU A 142 8.73 -15.36 17.14
CA LEU A 142 8.68 -16.80 17.44
C LEU A 142 7.71 -17.53 16.51
N ALA A 143 6.50 -17.00 16.30
CA ALA A 143 5.50 -17.59 15.43
C ALA A 143 5.98 -17.67 13.97
N LEU A 144 6.56 -16.59 13.43
CA LEU A 144 7.15 -16.58 12.08
C LEU A 144 8.33 -17.57 11.97
N GLY A 145 9.15 -17.67 13.01
CA GLY A 145 10.23 -18.67 13.09
C GLY A 145 9.71 -20.11 13.08
N ALA A 146 8.69 -20.40 13.88
CA ALA A 146 8.05 -21.72 13.95
C ALA A 146 7.38 -22.10 12.62
N MET A 147 6.71 -21.17 11.94
CA MET A 147 6.12 -21.39 10.61
C MET A 147 7.19 -21.81 9.60
N ARG A 148 8.34 -21.12 9.60
CA ARG A 148 9.48 -21.44 8.72
C ARG A 148 10.03 -22.84 8.99
N LEU A 149 10.27 -23.17 10.25
CA LEU A 149 10.77 -24.49 10.67
C LEU A 149 9.79 -25.61 10.32
N ALA A 150 8.47 -25.35 10.37
CA ALA A 150 7.44 -26.31 10.03
C ALA A 150 7.19 -26.43 8.50
N GLY A 151 7.92 -25.70 7.66
CA GLY A 151 7.70 -25.66 6.20
C GLY A 151 6.35 -25.07 5.79
N LYS A 152 5.68 -24.32 6.68
CA LYS A 152 4.37 -23.67 6.45
C LYS A 152 4.51 -22.23 5.95
N ASP A 153 5.63 -21.91 5.34
CA ASP A 153 5.92 -20.57 4.82
C ASP A 153 5.62 -20.40 3.31
N LYS A 154 5.07 -21.45 2.66
CA LYS A 154 4.78 -21.44 1.23
C LYS A 154 3.84 -20.29 0.83
N GLU A 155 2.69 -20.17 1.49
CA GLU A 155 1.72 -19.10 1.21
C GLU A 155 2.34 -17.72 1.44
N LEU A 156 3.14 -17.57 2.50
CA LEU A 156 3.83 -16.33 2.78
C LEU A 156 4.87 -15.99 1.69
N ARG A 157 5.56 -17.00 1.17
CA ARG A 157 6.49 -16.83 0.03
C ARG A 157 5.74 -16.40 -1.23
N GLU A 158 4.63 -17.02 -1.53
CA GLU A 158 3.78 -16.68 -2.68
C GLU A 158 3.26 -15.24 -2.54
N ASP A 159 2.71 -14.86 -1.39
CA ASP A 159 2.22 -13.52 -1.09
C ASP A 159 3.30 -12.45 -1.25
N PHE A 160 4.51 -12.76 -0.79
CA PHE A 160 5.65 -11.84 -0.92
C PHE A 160 6.43 -12.03 -2.22
N GLY A 161 6.04 -12.96 -3.09
CA GLY A 161 6.71 -13.23 -4.36
C GLY A 161 8.16 -13.65 -4.17
N ARG A 162 8.46 -14.47 -3.16
CA ARG A 162 9.82 -14.95 -2.85
C ARG A 162 10.11 -16.25 -3.55
N GLU A 163 11.27 -16.32 -4.18
CA GLU A 163 11.79 -17.56 -4.76
C GLU A 163 12.37 -18.48 -3.68
N PRO A 164 12.52 -19.79 -3.98
CA PRO A 164 13.21 -20.70 -3.07
C PRO A 164 14.59 -20.16 -2.69
N GLY A 165 14.90 -20.20 -1.40
CA GLY A 165 16.18 -19.69 -0.87
C GLY A 165 16.21 -18.17 -0.57
N GLU A 166 15.29 -17.37 -1.08
CA GLU A 166 15.22 -15.96 -0.73
C GLU A 166 14.70 -15.76 0.71
N PRO A 167 15.18 -14.72 1.42
CA PRO A 167 14.70 -14.43 2.76
C PRO A 167 13.24 -13.95 2.74
N LEU A 168 12.49 -14.27 3.78
CA LEU A 168 11.18 -13.65 4.04
C LEU A 168 11.37 -12.33 4.80
N PRO A 169 10.52 -11.31 4.55
CA PRO A 169 10.60 -10.05 5.27
C PRO A 169 10.33 -10.22 6.76
N ASP A 170 10.93 -9.37 7.58
CA ASP A 170 10.59 -9.29 9.00
C ASP A 170 9.28 -8.52 9.18
N LEU A 171 8.18 -9.26 9.34
CA LEU A 171 6.86 -8.69 9.57
C LEU A 171 6.61 -8.34 11.04
N SER A 172 7.55 -8.64 11.95
CA SER A 172 7.36 -8.40 13.39
C SER A 172 7.29 -6.92 13.77
N ALA A 173 7.78 -6.03 12.91
CA ALA A 173 7.72 -4.59 13.11
C ALA A 173 6.40 -3.96 12.62
N LEU A 174 5.57 -4.70 11.87
CA LEU A 174 4.28 -4.22 11.40
C LEU A 174 3.28 -4.09 12.55
N PRO A 175 2.23 -3.25 12.42
CA PRO A 175 1.17 -3.13 13.43
C PRO A 175 0.52 -4.49 13.74
N ALA A 176 0.20 -4.73 15.02
CA ALA A 176 -0.39 -6.00 15.45
C ALA A 176 -1.76 -6.29 14.81
N GLU A 177 -2.48 -5.24 14.45
CA GLU A 177 -3.80 -5.30 13.83
C GLU A 177 -3.81 -6.08 12.52
N ILE A 178 -2.74 -6.05 11.72
CA ILE A 178 -2.70 -6.75 10.43
C ILE A 178 -2.73 -8.28 10.57
N PHE A 179 -2.48 -8.81 11.75
CA PHE A 179 -2.56 -10.25 12.03
C PHE A 179 -3.98 -10.71 12.34
N GLU A 180 -4.85 -9.82 12.85
CA GLU A 180 -6.29 -10.09 13.06
C GLU A 180 -7.13 -9.63 11.86
N PHE A 181 -6.74 -8.51 11.23
CA PHE A 181 -7.52 -7.84 10.20
C PHE A 181 -6.81 -7.83 8.85
N THR A 182 -7.56 -7.73 7.78
CA THR A 182 -7.05 -7.55 6.41
C THR A 182 -6.55 -6.14 6.16
N SER A 183 -7.07 -5.18 6.93
CA SER A 183 -6.64 -3.79 7.06
C SER A 183 -6.97 -3.31 8.47
N PRO A 184 -6.25 -2.36 9.05
CA PRO A 184 -6.64 -1.76 10.33
C PRO A 184 -8.08 -1.24 10.28
N PRO A 185 -8.93 -1.54 11.29
CA PRO A 185 -10.34 -1.13 11.28
C PRO A 185 -10.52 0.36 11.04
N GLY A 186 -11.46 0.71 10.15
CA GLY A 186 -11.69 2.08 9.71
C GLY A 186 -10.75 2.56 8.60
N THR A 187 -10.02 1.63 7.96
CA THR A 187 -9.10 1.91 6.85
C THR A 187 -9.09 0.76 5.84
N TYR A 188 -8.57 1.01 4.63
CA TYR A 188 -8.26 -0.04 3.66
C TYR A 188 -6.79 -0.05 3.22
N PHE A 189 -5.92 0.69 3.87
CA PHE A 189 -4.47 0.54 3.65
C PHE A 189 -3.94 -0.75 4.30
N ASP A 190 -2.74 -1.19 3.89
CA ASP A 190 -2.22 -2.49 4.34
C ASP A 190 -1.64 -2.44 5.76
N ALA A 191 -0.89 -1.39 6.11
CA ALA A 191 -0.24 -1.28 7.43
C ALA A 191 -0.24 0.15 7.98
N PHE A 192 0.09 1.15 7.16
CA PHE A 192 0.22 2.54 7.57
C PHE A 192 -0.50 3.48 6.60
N PRO A 193 -0.94 4.66 7.09
CA PRO A 193 -1.76 5.59 6.30
C PRO A 193 -1.02 6.30 5.17
N VAL A 194 0.31 6.39 5.24
CA VAL A 194 1.14 7.08 4.24
C VAL A 194 2.30 6.19 3.80
N HIS A 195 2.52 6.12 2.51
CA HIS A 195 3.70 5.54 1.89
C HIS A 195 4.45 6.62 1.09
N LEU A 196 5.73 6.76 1.36
CA LEU A 196 6.62 7.74 0.76
C LEU A 196 7.75 7.02 0.02
N LEU A 197 8.14 7.55 -1.14
CA LEU A 197 9.26 7.07 -1.95
C LEU A 197 10.08 8.28 -2.41
N THR A 198 11.41 8.13 -2.51
CA THR A 198 12.29 9.17 -3.04
C THR A 198 12.76 8.85 -4.46
N THR A 199 13.05 9.89 -5.24
CA THR A 199 13.65 9.73 -6.57
C THR A 199 15.05 9.13 -6.48
N ALA A 200 15.85 9.51 -5.48
CA ALA A 200 17.19 8.94 -5.27
C ALA A 200 17.16 7.41 -5.09
N SER A 201 16.20 6.90 -4.29
CA SER A 201 16.04 5.45 -4.11
C SER A 201 15.58 4.75 -5.38
N LEU A 202 14.66 5.35 -6.12
CA LEU A 202 14.18 4.82 -7.41
C LEU A 202 15.33 4.73 -8.41
N ASP A 203 16.10 5.79 -8.55
CA ASP A 203 17.25 5.87 -9.47
C ASP A 203 18.38 4.90 -9.04
N ALA A 204 18.61 4.75 -7.73
CA ALA A 204 19.63 3.83 -7.21
C ALA A 204 19.35 2.38 -7.62
N LEU A 205 18.09 1.92 -7.50
CA LEU A 205 17.74 0.56 -7.92
C LEU A 205 17.62 0.44 -9.45
N ALA A 206 17.18 1.49 -10.15
CA ALA A 206 17.16 1.50 -11.60
C ALA A 206 18.57 1.35 -12.19
N ARG A 207 19.59 1.98 -11.60
CA ARG A 207 20.99 1.77 -11.99
C ARG A 207 21.50 0.33 -11.75
N ARG A 208 20.94 -0.39 -10.77
CA ARG A 208 21.31 -1.80 -10.49
C ARG A 208 20.69 -2.79 -11.46
N ALA A 209 19.54 -2.45 -12.01
CA ALA A 209 18.81 -3.27 -12.99
C ALA A 209 18.18 -2.35 -14.07
N PRO A 210 19.00 -1.80 -14.99
CA PRO A 210 18.54 -0.82 -15.98
C PRO A 210 17.50 -1.36 -16.95
N ASP A 211 17.50 -2.66 -17.19
CA ASP A 211 16.54 -3.31 -18.08
C ASP A 211 15.18 -3.58 -17.43
N ALA A 212 15.06 -3.39 -16.10
CA ALA A 212 13.79 -3.60 -15.41
C ALA A 212 12.89 -2.37 -15.55
N ALA A 213 11.58 -2.61 -15.59
CA ALA A 213 10.57 -1.58 -15.78
C ALA A 213 10.31 -0.78 -14.49
N TRP A 214 11.26 0.04 -14.08
CA TRP A 214 11.15 0.91 -12.91
C TRP A 214 10.16 2.03 -13.14
N ASP A 215 9.20 2.13 -12.23
CA ASP A 215 8.21 3.21 -12.20
C ASP A 215 7.67 3.32 -10.76
N ALA A 216 7.57 4.55 -10.24
CA ALA A 216 7.10 4.81 -8.89
C ALA A 216 5.68 4.24 -8.64
N ARG A 217 4.83 4.21 -9.66
CA ARG A 217 3.46 3.68 -9.59
C ARG A 217 3.39 2.22 -9.15
N ARG A 218 4.43 1.40 -9.41
CA ARG A 218 4.52 0.00 -8.95
C ARG A 218 4.46 -0.13 -7.44
N PHE A 219 4.95 0.89 -6.75
CA PHE A 219 5.09 0.91 -5.30
C PHE A 219 3.94 1.64 -4.61
N ARG A 220 3.10 2.34 -5.38
CA ARG A 220 1.91 3.05 -4.91
C ARG A 220 2.21 4.04 -3.77
N PRO A 221 3.21 4.92 -3.92
CA PRO A 221 3.47 5.93 -2.91
C PRO A 221 2.35 6.97 -2.88
N ASN A 222 2.08 7.54 -1.71
CA ASN A 222 1.26 8.74 -1.59
C ASN A 222 2.08 9.98 -1.95
N PHE A 223 3.38 9.98 -1.58
CA PHE A 223 4.31 11.04 -1.92
C PHE A 223 5.54 10.48 -2.62
N LEU A 224 5.81 10.98 -3.82
CA LEU A 224 7.12 10.86 -4.45
C LEU A 224 7.89 12.13 -4.12
N VAL A 225 9.00 11.99 -3.41
CA VAL A 225 9.87 13.11 -3.02
C VAL A 225 11.06 13.18 -3.97
N GLU A 226 11.22 14.31 -4.64
CA GLU A 226 12.42 14.63 -5.37
C GLU A 226 13.50 15.07 -4.38
N THR A 227 14.56 14.29 -4.27
CA THR A 227 15.64 14.56 -3.33
C THR A 227 16.46 15.76 -3.76
N SER A 228 17.01 16.50 -2.79
CA SER A 228 17.97 17.58 -3.05
C SER A 228 19.18 17.05 -3.84
N GLY A 229 19.75 17.88 -4.70
CA GLY A 229 20.84 17.47 -5.61
C GLY A 229 22.03 16.82 -4.91
N GLY A 230 22.60 15.81 -5.53
CA GLY A 230 23.77 15.08 -5.02
C GLY A 230 23.49 14.00 -3.97
N VAL A 231 22.22 13.81 -3.58
CA VAL A 231 21.84 12.74 -2.66
C VAL A 231 21.55 11.45 -3.44
N GLU A 232 22.24 10.37 -3.10
CA GLU A 232 22.11 9.07 -3.77
C GLU A 232 21.83 7.92 -2.79
N GLY A 233 21.29 6.81 -3.32
CA GLY A 233 21.04 5.59 -2.58
C GLY A 233 19.64 5.51 -1.99
N LEU A 234 19.44 4.59 -1.04
CA LEU A 234 18.16 4.32 -0.40
C LEU A 234 17.92 5.26 0.79
N VAL A 235 17.81 6.55 0.51
CA VAL A 235 17.92 7.62 1.53
C VAL A 235 16.81 7.58 2.57
N GLU A 236 15.56 7.34 2.17
CA GLU A 236 14.44 7.28 3.11
C GLU A 236 14.50 6.09 4.05
N SER A 237 15.28 5.06 3.73
CA SER A 237 15.45 3.90 4.62
C SER A 237 16.08 4.26 5.97
N GLY A 238 16.88 5.33 6.00
CA GLY A 238 17.51 5.85 7.20
C GLY A 238 16.64 6.83 8.02
N TRP A 239 15.40 7.12 7.59
CA TRP A 239 14.55 8.10 8.29
C TRP A 239 13.65 7.48 9.37
N GLY A 240 13.66 6.17 9.52
CA GLY A 240 12.86 5.47 10.55
C GLY A 240 13.05 6.07 11.94
N GLY A 241 11.95 6.32 12.64
CA GLY A 241 11.95 6.93 13.97
C GLY A 241 12.07 8.45 13.99
N ARG A 242 12.22 9.12 12.84
CA ARG A 242 12.27 10.59 12.74
C ARG A 242 10.93 11.16 12.28
N THR A 243 10.80 12.46 12.31
CA THR A 243 9.62 13.19 11.83
C THR A 243 9.96 13.95 10.56
N LEU A 244 9.07 13.85 9.56
CA LEU A 244 9.11 14.72 8.39
C LEU A 244 8.10 15.85 8.56
N ARG A 245 8.49 17.06 8.19
CA ARG A 245 7.61 18.21 8.00
C ARG A 245 7.46 18.48 6.51
N VAL A 246 6.20 18.58 6.04
CA VAL A 246 5.85 18.90 4.66
C VAL A 246 4.77 19.96 4.69
N GLY A 247 5.14 21.22 4.48
CA GLY A 247 4.23 22.34 4.76
C GLY A 247 3.75 22.34 6.22
N GLY A 248 2.44 22.31 6.44
CA GLY A 248 1.82 22.20 7.76
C GLY A 248 1.67 20.75 8.28
N LEU A 249 1.94 19.75 7.45
CA LEU A 249 1.83 18.33 7.77
C LEU A 249 3.07 17.85 8.54
N ARG A 250 2.85 17.01 9.56
CA ARG A 250 3.94 16.28 10.24
C ARG A 250 3.68 14.78 10.16
N LEU A 251 4.70 14.06 9.71
CA LEU A 251 4.66 12.60 9.53
C LEU A 251 5.73 11.94 10.39
N ARG A 252 5.33 10.97 11.19
CA ARG A 252 6.26 10.06 11.86
C ARG A 252 6.71 8.99 10.88
N CYS A 253 8.00 8.93 10.62
CA CYS A 253 8.61 7.86 9.83
C CYS A 253 8.63 6.57 10.66
N GLU A 254 7.89 5.56 10.23
CA GLU A 254 7.71 4.34 11.02
C GLU A 254 8.79 3.30 10.68
N MET A 255 8.78 2.82 9.45
CA MET A 255 9.69 1.78 9.01
C MET A 255 9.81 1.72 7.48
N PRO A 256 10.93 1.21 6.93
CA PRO A 256 11.01 0.87 5.52
C PRO A 256 9.90 -0.09 5.10
N ALA A 257 9.32 0.11 3.93
CA ALA A 257 8.15 -0.62 3.45
C ALA A 257 8.54 -1.98 2.84
N PRO A 258 8.18 -3.13 3.46
CA PRO A 258 8.42 -4.45 2.88
C PRO A 258 7.66 -4.59 1.55
N ARG A 259 8.31 -5.10 0.52
CA ARG A 259 7.69 -5.25 -0.80
C ARG A 259 7.25 -6.68 -1.04
N CYS A 260 6.11 -6.80 -1.72
CA CYS A 260 5.44 -8.08 -2.01
C CYS A 260 5.25 -8.30 -3.51
N SER A 261 4.62 -9.40 -3.87
CA SER A 261 4.32 -9.81 -5.24
C SER A 261 3.57 -8.77 -6.09
N MET A 262 2.88 -7.81 -5.47
CA MET A 262 2.21 -6.74 -6.21
C MET A 262 3.16 -5.91 -7.08
N THR A 263 4.41 -5.71 -6.65
CA THR A 263 5.38 -4.87 -7.37
C THR A 263 5.80 -5.43 -8.73
N ILE A 264 5.66 -6.74 -8.92
CA ILE A 264 6.02 -7.42 -10.17
C ILE A 264 4.86 -7.53 -11.15
N GLN A 265 3.63 -7.33 -10.70
CA GLN A 265 2.45 -7.54 -11.54
C GLN A 265 2.35 -6.50 -12.65
N ALA A 266 1.68 -6.88 -13.73
CA ALA A 266 1.28 -5.94 -14.76
C ALA A 266 0.34 -4.89 -14.13
N GLN A 267 0.56 -3.63 -14.49
CA GLN A 267 -0.28 -2.50 -14.09
C GLN A 267 -0.65 -1.72 -15.34
N ARG A 268 -1.59 -0.80 -15.22
CA ARG A 268 -1.98 0.04 -16.35
C ARG A 268 -0.78 0.77 -16.93
N GLY A 269 -0.40 0.42 -18.18
CA GLY A 269 0.75 0.99 -18.86
C GLY A 269 2.12 0.45 -18.42
N LEU A 270 2.16 -0.60 -17.57
CA LEU A 270 3.40 -1.21 -17.12
C LEU A 270 3.33 -2.73 -17.28
N PRO A 271 4.32 -3.38 -17.89
CA PRO A 271 4.35 -4.83 -18.06
C PRO A 271 4.59 -5.54 -16.72
N LYS A 272 4.26 -6.84 -16.64
CA LYS A 272 4.72 -7.70 -15.54
C LYS A 272 6.24 -7.80 -15.60
N ASP A 273 6.93 -7.53 -14.48
CA ASP A 273 8.39 -7.58 -14.42
C ASP A 273 8.92 -8.09 -13.07
N PRO A 274 9.27 -9.38 -12.98
CA PRO A 274 9.84 -9.96 -11.78
C PRO A 274 11.18 -9.35 -11.35
N ARG A 275 11.96 -8.80 -12.28
CA ARG A 275 13.29 -8.22 -12.00
C ARG A 275 13.22 -7.11 -10.98
N VAL A 276 12.15 -6.32 -10.99
CA VAL A 276 11.92 -5.23 -10.02
C VAL A 276 11.98 -5.76 -8.58
N LEU A 277 11.22 -6.81 -8.26
CA LEU A 277 11.21 -7.37 -6.91
C LEU A 277 12.52 -8.11 -6.59
N ARG A 278 13.12 -8.83 -7.55
CA ARG A 278 14.42 -9.50 -7.35
C ARG A 278 15.49 -8.49 -6.96
N THR A 279 15.55 -7.36 -7.64
CA THR A 279 16.48 -6.29 -7.31
C THR A 279 16.23 -5.72 -5.90
N ILE A 280 14.97 -5.46 -5.54
CA ILE A 280 14.63 -4.98 -4.19
C ILE A 280 15.04 -6.00 -3.12
N VAL A 281 14.79 -7.28 -3.35
CA VAL A 281 15.18 -8.33 -2.39
C VAL A 281 16.68 -8.36 -2.18
N LYS A 282 17.44 -8.28 -3.25
CA LYS A 282 18.91 -8.39 -3.23
C LYS A 282 19.59 -7.12 -2.75
N GLU A 283 19.18 -5.95 -3.26
CA GLU A 283 19.93 -4.70 -3.12
C GLU A 283 19.35 -3.75 -2.05
N ALA A 284 18.08 -3.97 -1.62
CA ALA A 284 17.39 -3.11 -0.67
C ALA A 284 16.84 -3.85 0.56
N GLY A 285 17.37 -5.04 0.88
CA GLY A 285 16.95 -5.81 2.06
C GLY A 285 15.43 -6.05 2.09
N GLN A 286 14.81 -6.25 0.91
CA GLN A 286 13.38 -6.52 0.72
C GLN A 286 12.45 -5.32 0.93
N ASN A 287 13.00 -4.15 1.26
CA ASN A 287 12.23 -2.95 1.58
C ASN A 287 12.44 -1.88 0.51
N PHE A 288 11.40 -1.09 0.21
CA PHE A 288 11.54 0.01 -0.73
C PHE A 288 10.49 1.07 -0.48
N GLY A 289 10.93 2.30 -0.22
CA GLY A 289 10.11 3.38 0.32
C GLY A 289 9.91 3.26 1.84
N LEU A 290 9.17 4.18 2.41
CA LEU A 290 9.00 4.37 3.84
C LEU A 290 7.52 4.46 4.20
N TYR A 291 7.10 3.74 5.21
CA TYR A 291 5.80 3.92 5.84
C TYR A 291 5.84 5.03 6.88
N ALA A 292 4.77 5.82 6.94
CA ALA A 292 4.62 6.88 7.91
C ALA A 292 3.20 6.94 8.47
N SER A 293 3.10 7.40 9.72
CA SER A 293 1.86 7.80 10.37
C SER A 293 1.77 9.33 10.45
N VAL A 294 0.57 9.85 10.65
CA VAL A 294 0.33 11.30 10.71
C VAL A 294 0.40 11.77 12.17
N GLU A 295 1.37 12.61 12.50
CA GLU A 295 1.48 13.26 13.82
C GLU A 295 0.61 14.51 13.91
N SER A 296 0.58 15.31 12.85
CA SER A 296 -0.26 16.51 12.76
C SER A 296 -0.87 16.60 11.38
N ALA A 297 -2.18 16.77 11.33
CA ALA A 297 -2.91 16.98 10.09
C ALA A 297 -2.45 18.28 9.39
N GLY A 298 -2.59 18.31 8.07
CA GLY A 298 -2.21 19.46 7.26
C GLY A 298 -2.63 19.30 5.82
N ARG A 299 -2.06 20.11 4.96
CA ARG A 299 -2.19 19.98 3.50
C ARG A 299 -0.81 19.73 2.90
N VAL A 300 -0.76 18.90 1.89
CA VAL A 300 0.43 18.68 1.06
C VAL A 300 0.13 19.07 -0.37
N SER A 301 1.10 19.67 -1.04
CA SER A 301 1.03 20.04 -2.46
C SER A 301 2.33 19.66 -3.17
N ALA A 302 2.25 19.43 -4.47
CA ALA A 302 3.45 19.32 -5.29
C ALA A 302 4.29 20.60 -5.16
N GLY A 303 5.60 20.46 -5.02
CA GLY A 303 6.54 21.56 -4.77
C GLY A 303 6.82 21.85 -3.30
N ASP A 304 6.02 21.37 -2.35
CA ASP A 304 6.27 21.59 -0.92
C ASP A 304 7.64 21.03 -0.50
N GLU A 305 8.35 21.79 0.33
CA GLU A 305 9.60 21.32 0.92
C GLU A 305 9.37 20.20 1.92
N VAL A 306 10.27 19.21 1.87
CA VAL A 306 10.31 18.10 2.81
C VAL A 306 11.49 18.28 3.73
N GLU A 307 11.21 18.47 5.01
CA GLU A 307 12.22 18.66 6.03
C GLU A 307 12.24 17.48 7.00
N LEU A 308 13.43 16.94 7.23
CA LEU A 308 13.69 15.89 8.22
C LEU A 308 14.10 16.56 9.55
N LEU A 309 13.27 16.34 10.59
CA LEU A 309 13.43 16.90 11.92
C LEU A 309 14.22 15.96 12.84
#